data_b11034342fd58afc40d75d4b4329f07c
#
_entry.id   b11034342fd58afc40d75d4b4329f07c
#
_cell.length_a   1.000
_cell.length_b   1.000
_cell.length_c   1.000
_cell.angle_alpha   90.00
_cell.angle_beta   90.00
_cell.angle_gamma   90.00
#
_symmetry.space_group_name_H-M   'P 1'
#
loop_
_entity.id
_entity.type
_entity.pdbx_description
1 polymer ?
#
loop_
_entity_poly.entity_id
_entity_poly.type
_entity_poly.pdbx_seq_one_letter_code
_entity_poly.pdbx_strand_id
1 'polypeptide(L)'
;DTRSSSEQPPRGDADDGDAAVRSALAALDWPDVSPTARTAVAAALADLAAAGYTVDADTVLLHARALEEIARTNTLPISDDLTRDEIALAVIRGITLHNRLLVSMSGLVHAAMSAQARRQGG
;
A
#
# COMPACT_ATOMS: atom_id res chain seq x y z
N ASP A 1 20.81 31.16 14.49
CA ASP A 1 19.62 31.17 15.31
C ASP A 1 19.07 29.78 15.50
N THR A 2 19.00 29.34 16.72
CA THR A 2 18.57 27.99 17.04
C THR A 2 17.11 27.75 16.75
N ARG A 3 16.33 28.80 16.59
CA ARG A 3 14.91 28.62 16.30
C ARG A 3 14.63 28.07 14.92
N SER A 4 15.49 28.32 13.96
CA SER A 4 15.24 27.81 12.63
C SER A 4 15.25 26.29 12.59
N SER A 5 16.10 25.64 13.38
CA SER A 5 16.08 24.18 13.42
C SER A 5 14.88 23.65 14.21
N SER A 6 14.43 24.35 15.25
CA SER A 6 13.27 23.90 16.02
C SER A 6 11.95 24.12 15.27
N GLU A 7 11.95 25.00 14.29
CA GLU A 7 10.76 25.28 13.49
C GLU A 7 10.58 24.32 12.33
N GLN A 8 11.61 23.58 11.99
CA GLN A 8 11.49 22.60 10.91
C GLN A 8 10.67 21.42 11.39
N PRO A 9 9.70 20.96 10.57
CA PRO A 9 8.96 19.77 10.94
C PRO A 9 9.91 18.58 11.02
N PRO A 10 9.64 17.64 11.92
CA PRO A 10 10.44 16.42 11.96
C PRO A 10 10.33 15.70 10.61
N ARG A 11 11.47 15.32 10.10
CA ARG A 11 11.54 14.66 8.80
C ARG A 11 11.13 13.21 8.86
N GLY A 12 11.19 12.63 10.03
CA GLY A 12 11.20 11.21 10.22
C GLY A 12 10.16 10.45 9.45
N ASP A 13 8.88 10.62 9.81
CA ASP A 13 7.87 9.67 9.38
C ASP A 13 7.55 9.79 7.89
N ALA A 14 7.36 11.01 7.40
CA ALA A 14 7.00 11.22 5.99
C ALA A 14 8.16 10.89 5.06
N ASP A 15 9.37 11.33 5.41
CA ASP A 15 10.55 11.07 4.59
C ASP A 15 10.93 9.60 4.62
N ASP A 16 10.79 8.94 5.77
CA ASP A 16 11.07 7.52 5.90
C ASP A 16 10.09 6.68 5.08
N GLY A 17 8.82 7.07 5.07
CA GLY A 17 7.82 6.40 4.25
C GLY A 17 8.12 6.50 2.77
N ASP A 18 8.45 7.69 2.29
CA ASP A 18 8.78 7.89 0.89
C ASP A 18 10.06 7.14 0.50
N ALA A 19 11.07 7.17 1.37
CA ALA A 19 12.32 6.45 1.13
C ALA A 19 12.07 4.93 1.08
N ALA A 20 11.23 4.41 1.96
CA ALA A 20 10.88 2.99 1.97
C ALA A 20 10.18 2.58 0.67
N VAL A 21 9.26 3.40 0.18
CA VAL A 21 8.57 3.12 -1.08
C VAL A 21 9.54 3.12 -2.25
N ARG A 22 10.40 4.14 -2.34
CA ARG A 22 11.37 4.24 -3.43
C ARG A 22 12.34 3.07 -3.43
N SER A 23 12.81 2.68 -2.26
CA SER A 23 13.72 1.55 -2.11
C SER A 23 13.05 0.25 -2.54
N ALA A 24 11.79 0.05 -2.15
CA ALA A 24 11.03 -1.13 -2.54
C ALA A 24 10.79 -1.19 -4.04
N LEU A 25 10.41 -0.07 -4.65
CA LEU A 25 10.20 -0.01 -6.11
C LEU A 25 11.47 -0.35 -6.86
N ALA A 26 12.61 0.15 -6.39
CA ALA A 26 13.89 -0.15 -7.00
C ALA A 26 14.25 -1.63 -6.89
N ALA A 27 14.00 -2.23 -5.73
CA ALA A 27 14.27 -3.66 -5.49
C ALA A 27 13.37 -4.55 -6.35
N LEU A 28 12.14 -4.13 -6.61
CA LEU A 28 11.20 -4.86 -7.46
C LEU A 28 11.41 -4.60 -8.95
N ASP A 29 12.21 -3.61 -9.27
CA ASP A 29 12.38 -3.13 -10.65
C ASP A 29 11.03 -2.73 -11.28
N TRP A 30 10.18 -2.11 -10.47
CA TRP A 30 8.88 -1.60 -10.94
C TRP A 30 9.04 -0.15 -11.37
N PRO A 31 8.39 0.25 -12.47
CA PRO A 31 8.41 1.64 -12.89
C PRO A 31 7.60 2.50 -11.93
N ASP A 32 8.11 3.69 -11.64
CA ASP A 32 7.41 4.67 -10.79
C ASP A 32 6.47 5.50 -11.67
N VAL A 33 5.35 4.90 -12.04
CA VAL A 33 4.43 5.48 -13.02
C VAL A 33 3.30 6.28 -12.39
N SER A 34 3.17 6.24 -11.07
CA SER A 34 2.08 6.95 -10.40
C SER A 34 2.59 7.66 -9.15
N PRO A 35 3.05 8.91 -9.30
CA PRO A 35 3.45 9.70 -8.12
C PRO A 35 2.33 9.85 -7.10
N THR A 36 1.07 9.94 -7.54
CA THR A 36 -0.07 10.04 -6.63
C THR A 36 -0.20 8.78 -5.78
N ALA A 37 -0.10 7.61 -6.39
CA ALA A 37 -0.17 6.35 -5.64
C ALA A 37 1.01 6.21 -4.68
N ARG A 38 2.21 6.56 -5.13
CA ARG A 38 3.39 6.52 -4.27
C ARG A 38 3.23 7.42 -3.06
N THR A 39 2.75 8.64 -3.28
CA THR A 39 2.52 9.61 -2.20
C THR A 39 1.49 9.08 -1.21
N ALA A 40 0.43 8.44 -1.69
CA ALA A 40 -0.59 7.85 -0.82
C ALA A 40 -0.01 6.74 0.05
N VAL A 41 0.84 5.89 -0.52
CA VAL A 41 1.50 4.83 0.26
C VAL A 41 2.43 5.44 1.31
N ALA A 42 3.22 6.43 0.93
CA ALA A 42 4.13 7.09 1.86
C ALA A 42 3.37 7.73 3.03
N ALA A 43 2.24 8.36 2.76
CA ALA A 43 1.40 8.96 3.80
C ALA A 43 0.83 7.88 4.74
N ALA A 44 0.38 6.76 4.21
CA ALA A 44 -0.13 5.66 5.04
C ALA A 44 0.99 5.08 5.92
N LEU A 45 2.19 4.94 5.39
CA LEU A 45 3.35 4.48 6.16
C LEU A 45 3.71 5.47 7.28
N ALA A 46 3.62 6.77 6.98
CA ALA A 46 3.86 7.80 8.00
C ALA A 46 2.86 7.69 9.15
N ASP A 47 1.60 7.43 8.84
CA ASP A 47 0.57 7.24 9.86
C ASP A 47 0.87 6.01 10.72
N LEU A 48 1.31 4.93 10.10
CA LEU A 48 1.71 3.72 10.83
C LEU A 48 2.90 3.98 11.73
N ALA A 49 3.91 4.67 11.23
CA ALA A 49 5.11 5.02 12.00
C ALA A 49 4.74 5.88 13.20
N ALA A 50 3.85 6.85 13.00
CA ALA A 50 3.37 7.71 14.09
C ALA A 50 2.63 6.92 15.16
N ALA A 51 2.01 5.82 14.80
CA ALA A 51 1.33 4.93 15.73
C ALA A 51 2.27 3.91 16.38
N GLY A 52 3.56 3.92 16.06
CA GLY A 52 4.56 3.07 16.67
C GLY A 52 4.92 1.80 15.91
N TYR A 53 4.40 1.64 14.69
CA TYR A 53 4.72 0.49 13.88
C TYR A 53 6.02 0.69 13.10
N THR A 54 6.74 -0.40 12.88
CA THR A 54 7.93 -0.37 12.04
C THR A 54 7.51 -0.30 10.58
N VAL A 55 8.04 0.68 9.86
CA VAL A 55 7.76 0.87 8.43
C VAL A 55 9.10 1.05 7.70
N ASP A 56 9.46 0.08 6.90
CA ASP A 56 10.71 0.07 6.15
C ASP A 56 10.47 -0.53 4.77
N ALA A 57 11.52 -0.62 3.99
CA ALA A 57 11.43 -1.17 2.64
C ALA A 57 10.94 -2.63 2.65
N ASP A 58 11.33 -3.41 3.65
CA ASP A 58 10.91 -4.80 3.76
C ASP A 58 9.40 -4.92 3.98
N THR A 59 8.83 -4.01 4.77
CA THR A 59 7.37 -3.94 4.97
C THR A 59 6.66 -3.65 3.65
N VAL A 60 7.15 -2.68 2.90
CA VAL A 60 6.58 -2.34 1.59
C VAL A 60 6.72 -3.51 0.64
N LEU A 61 7.90 -4.16 0.60
CA LEU A 61 8.13 -5.31 -0.27
C LEU A 61 7.20 -6.47 0.03
N LEU A 62 6.96 -6.75 1.30
CA LEU A 62 6.04 -7.81 1.71
C LEU A 62 4.64 -7.56 1.15
N HIS A 63 4.12 -6.35 1.33
CA HIS A 63 2.81 -5.99 0.84
C HIS A 63 2.76 -5.99 -0.69
N ALA A 64 3.80 -5.45 -1.32
CA ALA A 64 3.86 -5.37 -2.78
C ALA A 64 3.84 -6.76 -3.41
N ARG A 65 4.60 -7.69 -2.88
CA ARG A 65 4.66 -9.06 -3.40
C ARG A 65 3.34 -9.78 -3.22
N ALA A 66 2.70 -9.62 -2.07
CA ALA A 66 1.40 -10.22 -1.83
C ALA A 66 0.33 -9.65 -2.77
N LEU A 67 0.33 -8.34 -2.95
CA LEU A 67 -0.63 -7.69 -3.84
C LEU A 67 -0.35 -7.98 -5.31
N GLU A 68 0.92 -8.11 -5.69
CA GLU A 68 1.28 -8.52 -7.05
C GLU A 68 0.70 -9.90 -7.38
N GLU A 69 0.82 -10.83 -6.45
CA GLU A 69 0.27 -12.16 -6.62
C GLU A 69 -1.26 -12.10 -6.80
N ILE A 70 -1.92 -11.30 -5.98
CA ILE A 70 -3.36 -11.09 -6.09
C ILE A 70 -3.70 -10.44 -7.43
N ALA A 71 -2.96 -9.40 -7.82
CA ALA A 71 -3.22 -8.68 -9.06
C ALA A 71 -3.10 -9.58 -10.29
N ARG A 72 -2.19 -10.53 -10.27
CA ARG A 72 -2.03 -11.48 -11.37
C ARG A 72 -3.23 -12.38 -11.55
N THR A 73 -3.99 -12.65 -10.49
CA THR A 73 -5.19 -13.46 -10.56
C THR A 73 -6.43 -12.64 -10.92
N ASN A 74 -6.34 -11.32 -10.81
CA ASN A 74 -7.47 -10.43 -11.09
C ASN A 74 -7.49 -10.07 -12.56
N THR A 75 -7.85 -11.03 -13.39
CA THR A 75 -7.97 -10.81 -14.83
C THR A 75 -9.38 -10.39 -15.18
N LEU A 76 -9.50 -9.26 -15.85
CA LEU A 76 -10.78 -8.78 -16.37
C LEU A 76 -10.93 -9.31 -17.80
N PRO A 77 -12.02 -10.01 -18.11
CA PRO A 77 -12.28 -10.40 -19.50
C PRO A 77 -12.56 -9.13 -20.30
N ILE A 78 -11.67 -8.81 -21.22
CA ILE A 78 -11.81 -7.67 -22.11
C ILE A 78 -12.17 -8.20 -23.48
N SER A 79 -13.32 -7.77 -23.97
CA SER A 79 -13.80 -8.16 -25.29
C SER A 79 -13.26 -7.15 -26.32
N ASP A 80 -12.98 -7.64 -27.54
CA ASP A 80 -12.41 -6.81 -28.59
C ASP A 80 -13.35 -5.70 -29.08
N ASP A 81 -14.63 -5.80 -28.75
CA ASP A 81 -15.64 -4.81 -29.15
C ASP A 81 -15.78 -3.65 -28.16
N LEU A 82 -15.01 -3.64 -27.08
CA LEU A 82 -15.05 -2.52 -26.14
C LEU A 82 -14.24 -1.35 -26.66
N THR A 83 -14.76 -0.15 -26.45
CA THR A 83 -14.01 1.08 -26.73
C THR A 83 -12.94 1.29 -25.65
N ARG A 84 -12.00 2.18 -25.91
CA ARG A 84 -10.98 2.56 -24.92
C ARG A 84 -11.61 3.09 -23.64
N ASP A 85 -12.64 3.92 -23.77
CA ASP A 85 -13.33 4.49 -22.61
C ASP A 85 -14.03 3.40 -21.81
N GLU A 86 -14.64 2.44 -22.48
CA GLU A 86 -15.30 1.31 -21.81
C GLU A 86 -14.28 0.45 -21.07
N ILE A 87 -13.13 0.19 -21.68
CA ILE A 87 -12.05 -0.55 -21.03
C ILE A 87 -11.55 0.20 -19.81
N ALA A 88 -11.31 1.51 -19.93
CA ALA A 88 -10.84 2.33 -18.81
C ALA A 88 -11.83 2.31 -17.64
N LEU A 89 -13.12 2.45 -17.93
CA LEU A 89 -14.16 2.40 -16.89
C LEU A 89 -14.21 1.03 -16.23
N ALA A 90 -14.08 -0.05 -17.01
CA ALA A 90 -14.09 -1.40 -16.47
C ALA A 90 -12.88 -1.65 -15.55
N VAL A 91 -11.70 -1.15 -15.93
CA VAL A 91 -10.49 -1.26 -15.11
C VAL A 91 -10.66 -0.51 -13.80
N ILE A 92 -11.14 0.74 -13.86
CA ILE A 92 -11.35 1.55 -12.64
C ILE A 92 -12.36 0.88 -11.71
N ARG A 93 -13.45 0.37 -12.27
CA ARG A 93 -14.47 -0.35 -11.48
C ARG A 93 -13.88 -1.59 -10.84
N GLY A 94 -13.09 -2.34 -11.58
CA GLY A 94 -12.44 -3.55 -11.08
C GLY A 94 -11.50 -3.23 -9.92
N ILE A 95 -10.69 -2.19 -10.05
CA ILE A 95 -9.78 -1.75 -8.99
C ILE A 95 -10.57 -1.37 -7.74
N THR A 96 -11.65 -0.59 -7.91
CA THR A 96 -12.48 -0.15 -6.79
C THR A 96 -13.09 -1.35 -6.06
N LEU A 97 -13.65 -2.31 -6.79
CA LEU A 97 -14.27 -3.48 -6.20
C LEU A 97 -13.25 -4.37 -5.49
N HIS A 98 -12.09 -4.57 -6.10
CA HIS A 98 -11.03 -5.38 -5.49
C HIS A 98 -10.45 -4.70 -4.25
N ASN A 99 -10.34 -3.38 -4.25
CA ASN A 99 -9.89 -2.66 -3.06
C ASN A 99 -10.86 -2.85 -1.90
N ARG A 100 -12.16 -2.84 -2.17
CA ARG A 100 -13.16 -3.11 -1.13
C ARG A 100 -13.00 -4.51 -0.55
N LEU A 101 -12.74 -5.49 -1.42
CA LEU A 101 -12.47 -6.86 -0.97
C LEU A 101 -11.21 -6.91 -0.11
N LEU A 102 -10.13 -6.26 -0.54
CA LEU A 102 -8.87 -6.24 0.20
C LEU A 102 -9.04 -5.65 1.60
N VAL A 103 -9.77 -4.54 1.72
CA VAL A 103 -10.03 -3.91 3.02
C VAL A 103 -10.82 -4.87 3.91
N SER A 104 -11.87 -5.50 3.37
CA SER A 104 -12.69 -6.44 4.11
C SER A 104 -11.90 -7.66 4.55
N MET A 105 -11.09 -8.22 3.65
CA MET A 105 -10.23 -9.36 3.96
C MET A 105 -9.19 -9.01 5.02
N SER A 106 -8.63 -7.81 4.95
CA SER A 106 -7.68 -7.35 5.96
C SER A 106 -8.31 -7.36 7.35
N GLY A 107 -9.54 -6.85 7.47
CA GLY A 107 -10.26 -6.88 8.73
C GLY A 107 -10.50 -8.30 9.23
N LEU A 108 -10.90 -9.19 8.33
CA LEU A 108 -11.14 -10.58 8.68
C LEU A 108 -9.85 -11.27 9.16
N VAL A 109 -8.76 -11.08 8.45
CA VAL A 109 -7.47 -11.69 8.78
C VAL A 109 -6.98 -11.18 10.14
N HIS A 110 -7.05 -9.87 10.37
CA HIS A 110 -6.62 -9.31 11.65
C HIS A 110 -7.46 -9.83 12.81
N ALA A 111 -8.76 -9.95 12.63
CA ALA A 111 -9.65 -10.51 13.66
C ALA A 111 -9.30 -11.96 13.94
N ALA A 112 -9.06 -12.76 12.91
CA ALA A 112 -8.71 -14.17 13.06
C ALA A 112 -7.37 -14.33 13.78
N MET A 113 -6.37 -13.52 13.42
CA MET A 113 -5.05 -13.57 14.06
C MET A 113 -5.13 -13.16 15.53
N SER A 114 -5.92 -12.14 15.85
CA SER A 114 -6.12 -11.71 17.23
C SER A 114 -6.80 -12.78 18.07
N ALA A 115 -7.83 -13.44 17.52
CA ALA A 115 -8.52 -14.53 18.21
C ALA A 115 -7.58 -15.72 18.44
N GLN A 116 -6.77 -16.05 17.44
CA GLN A 116 -5.81 -17.14 17.53
C GLN A 116 -4.74 -16.85 18.57
N ALA A 117 -4.23 -15.63 18.63
CA ALA A 117 -3.24 -15.22 19.61
C ALA A 117 -3.81 -15.32 21.04
N ARG A 118 -5.07 -14.93 21.24
CA ARG A 118 -5.72 -15.03 22.55
C ARG A 118 -5.86 -16.47 22.99
N ARG A 119 -6.20 -17.38 22.08
CA ARG A 119 -6.31 -18.81 22.40
C ARG A 119 -4.97 -19.41 22.76
N GLN A 120 -3.91 -18.99 22.07
CA GLN A 120 -2.55 -19.51 22.34
C GLN A 120 -1.99 -18.93 23.63
N GLY A 121 -2.35 -17.70 23.98
CA GLY A 121 -1.84 -17.03 25.17
C GLY A 121 -2.61 -17.37 26.44
N GLY A 122 -3.80 -17.94 26.28
CA GLY A 122 -4.61 -18.32 27.39
C GLY A 122 -4.46 -19.78 27.71
#